data_d621778806ec330c1615b5da7029914c
#
_entry.id   d621778806ec330c1615b5da7029914c
#
_cell.length_a   1.000
_cell.length_b   1.000
_cell.length_c   1.000
_cell.angle_alpha   90.00
_cell.angle_beta   90.00
_cell.angle_gamma   90.00
#
_symmetry.space_group_name_H-M   'P 1'
#
loop_
_entity.id
_entity.type
_entity.pdbx_description
1 polymer ?
#
loop_
_entity_poly.entity_id
_entity_poly.type
_entity_poly.pdbx_seq_one_letter_code
_entity_poly.pdbx_strand_id
1 'polypeptide(L)'
;MRSGLKMRKCLILLMTLLTIAVQAQRQQISFIEETKNWYYVYDEAGKKIGGLSRSSVGDLKGWGSDFFVAKYYSFYRIYDAKGKVLKAMNVSDVGEIVGLSGNTITSRKGSWIFTWNKDGKKLSARSVN
;
A
#
# COMPACT_ATOMS: atom_id res chain seq x y z
N MET A 1 5.75 -26.31 43.17
CA MET A 1 5.66 -24.85 43.14
C MET A 1 6.67 -24.19 42.21
N ARG A 2 7.91 -24.61 42.17
CA ARG A 2 8.93 -24.02 41.27
C ARG A 2 8.69 -24.31 39.79
N SER A 3 8.13 -25.46 39.46
CA SER A 3 7.82 -25.84 38.07
C SER A 3 6.70 -24.99 37.45
N GLY A 4 5.70 -24.55 38.25
CA GLY A 4 4.61 -23.72 37.78
C GLY A 4 5.05 -22.28 37.40
N LEU A 5 6.06 -21.74 38.11
CA LEU A 5 6.61 -20.45 37.80
C LEU A 5 7.40 -20.42 36.49
N LYS A 6 8.14 -21.52 36.18
CA LYS A 6 8.86 -21.66 34.91
C LYS A 6 7.92 -21.76 33.72
N MET A 7 6.80 -22.45 33.85
CA MET A 7 5.80 -22.57 32.80
C MET A 7 5.13 -21.22 32.51
N ARG A 8 4.85 -20.41 33.52
CA ARG A 8 4.27 -19.07 33.34
C ARG A 8 5.21 -18.14 32.58
N LYS A 9 6.51 -18.17 32.87
CA LYS A 9 7.51 -17.38 32.16
C LYS A 9 7.62 -17.77 30.70
N CYS A 10 7.59 -19.05 30.37
CA CYS A 10 7.63 -19.52 28.99
C CYS A 10 6.37 -19.12 28.22
N LEU A 11 5.20 -19.17 28.85
CA LEU A 11 3.93 -18.80 28.23
C LEU A 11 3.89 -17.31 27.88
N ILE A 12 4.33 -16.44 28.79
CA ILE A 12 4.37 -14.99 28.57
C ILE A 12 5.34 -14.65 27.43
N LEU A 13 6.49 -15.30 27.36
CA LEU A 13 7.47 -15.12 26.30
C LEU A 13 6.90 -15.50 24.94
N LEU A 14 6.17 -16.61 24.86
CA LEU A 14 5.55 -17.10 23.62
C LEU A 14 4.49 -16.13 23.12
N MET A 15 3.64 -15.59 24.00
CA MET A 15 2.63 -14.61 23.64
C MET A 15 3.23 -13.30 23.15
N THR A 16 4.32 -12.85 23.76
CA THR A 16 5.04 -11.64 23.35
C THR A 16 5.62 -11.79 21.94
N LEU A 17 6.20 -12.94 21.62
CA LEU A 17 6.74 -13.23 20.30
C LEU A 17 5.65 -13.26 19.23
N LEU A 18 4.49 -13.85 19.51
CA LEU A 18 3.35 -13.86 18.62
C LEU A 18 2.81 -12.46 18.33
N THR A 19 2.75 -11.61 19.35
CA THR A 19 2.27 -10.21 19.19
C THR A 19 3.23 -9.42 18.31
N ILE A 20 4.54 -9.58 18.49
CA ILE A 20 5.56 -8.91 17.66
C ILE A 20 5.45 -9.38 16.20
N ALA A 21 5.27 -10.69 15.95
CA ALA A 21 5.13 -11.23 14.61
C ALA A 21 3.89 -10.67 13.89
N VAL A 22 2.75 -10.56 14.58
CA VAL A 22 1.52 -9.99 14.02
C VAL A 22 1.71 -8.51 13.69
N GLN A 23 2.36 -7.74 14.55
CA GLN A 23 2.64 -6.32 14.31
C GLN A 23 3.60 -6.12 13.15
N ALA A 24 4.62 -6.97 13.00
CA ALA A 24 5.59 -6.88 11.92
C ALA A 24 4.95 -7.14 10.54
N GLN A 25 3.85 -7.88 10.47
CA GLN A 25 3.13 -8.17 9.23
C GLN A 25 2.17 -7.06 8.80
N ARG A 26 1.82 -6.13 9.71
CA ARG A 26 0.89 -5.05 9.44
C ARG A 26 1.64 -3.75 9.14
N GLN A 27 2.13 -3.61 7.91
CA GLN A 27 2.68 -2.34 7.44
C GLN A 27 1.63 -1.63 6.62
N GLN A 28 0.77 -0.88 7.30
CA GLN A 28 -0.25 -0.07 6.66
C GLN A 28 0.23 1.36 6.52
N ILE A 29 -0.10 1.95 5.37
CA ILE A 29 0.22 3.34 5.08
C ILE A 29 -0.84 4.21 5.75
N SER A 30 -0.39 5.10 6.63
CA SER A 30 -1.24 6.15 7.19
C SER A 30 -1.21 7.39 6.32
N PHE A 31 -0.02 7.76 5.83
CA PHE A 31 0.16 9.03 5.12
C PHE A 31 1.41 8.98 4.26
N ILE A 32 1.37 9.65 3.11
CA ILE A 32 2.55 9.90 2.28
C ILE A 32 2.77 11.40 2.22
N GLU A 33 3.90 11.85 2.75
CA GLU A 33 4.30 13.23 2.73
C GLU A 33 4.99 13.54 1.40
N GLU A 34 4.53 14.58 0.72
CA GLU A 34 5.17 15.07 -0.49
C GLU A 34 6.05 16.27 -0.15
N THR A 35 7.34 16.13 -0.37
CA THR A 35 8.27 17.25 -0.35
C THR A 35 8.64 17.64 -1.78
N LYS A 36 9.49 18.64 -1.95
CA LYS A 36 9.92 19.08 -3.29
C LYS A 36 10.53 17.92 -4.10
N ASN A 37 11.33 17.06 -3.46
CA ASN A 37 12.11 16.04 -4.16
C ASN A 37 11.81 14.61 -3.71
N TRP A 38 11.03 14.43 -2.65
CA TRP A 38 10.84 13.12 -2.01
C TRP A 38 9.38 12.86 -1.68
N TYR A 39 9.03 11.58 -1.67
CA TYR A 39 7.85 11.03 -1.03
C TYR A 39 8.30 10.24 0.18
N TYR A 40 7.73 10.55 1.35
CA TYR A 40 7.99 9.81 2.58
C TYR A 40 6.74 9.07 3.01
N VAL A 41 6.87 7.78 3.23
CA VAL A 41 5.74 6.90 3.60
C VAL A 41 5.78 6.68 5.10
N TYR A 42 4.65 6.93 5.76
CA TYR A 42 4.48 6.77 7.20
C TYR A 42 3.44 5.70 7.49
N ASP A 43 3.69 4.91 8.52
CA ASP A 43 2.75 3.90 9.01
C ASP A 43 1.73 4.49 10.00
N GLU A 44 0.84 3.64 10.53
CA GLU A 44 -0.19 4.06 11.48
C GLU A 44 0.38 4.54 12.82
N ALA A 45 1.59 4.12 13.16
CA ALA A 45 2.28 4.59 14.37
C ALA A 45 3.02 5.92 14.14
N GLY A 46 2.93 6.49 12.93
CA GLY A 46 3.63 7.71 12.56
C GLY A 46 5.11 7.51 12.26
N LYS A 47 5.53 6.26 12.08
CA LYS A 47 6.92 5.93 11.77
C LYS A 47 7.14 6.01 10.26
N LYS A 48 8.26 6.62 9.85
CA LYS A 48 8.68 6.62 8.45
C LYS A 48 9.16 5.22 8.06
N ILE A 49 8.51 4.61 7.09
CA ILE A 49 8.81 3.27 6.61
C ILE A 49 9.40 3.25 5.21
N GLY A 50 9.39 4.37 4.50
CA GLY A 50 9.98 4.46 3.18
C GLY A 50 10.24 5.88 2.76
N GLY A 51 11.16 6.05 1.82
CA GLY A 51 11.45 7.31 1.15
C GLY A 51 11.84 7.04 -0.29
N LEU A 52 11.24 7.78 -1.21
CA LEU A 52 11.45 7.60 -2.65
C LEU A 52 11.62 8.95 -3.32
N SER A 53 12.53 9.00 -4.29
CA SER A 53 12.74 10.20 -5.11
C SER A 53 11.53 10.42 -6.03
N ARG A 54 10.99 11.64 -6.02
CA ARG A 54 9.87 11.99 -6.90
C ARG A 54 10.22 11.86 -8.37
N SER A 55 11.46 12.16 -8.74
CA SER A 55 11.89 12.04 -10.14
C SER A 55 11.89 10.59 -10.63
N SER A 56 12.10 9.63 -9.74
CA SER A 56 12.07 8.20 -10.08
C SER A 56 10.68 7.61 -10.06
N VAL A 57 9.82 8.11 -9.19
CA VAL A 57 8.46 7.57 -8.97
C VAL A 57 7.44 8.24 -9.89
N GLY A 58 7.57 9.54 -10.11
CA GLY A 58 6.61 10.34 -10.87
C GLY A 58 5.53 10.96 -9.98
N ASP A 59 4.32 11.11 -10.53
CA ASP A 59 3.22 11.80 -9.85
C ASP A 59 2.41 10.81 -9.00
N LEU A 60 2.37 11.06 -7.71
CA LEU A 60 1.58 10.26 -6.77
C LEU A 60 0.09 10.43 -7.08
N LYS A 61 -0.62 9.31 -7.24
CA LYS A 61 -2.07 9.29 -7.49
C LYS A 61 -2.88 9.01 -6.25
N GLY A 62 -2.26 8.42 -5.23
CA GLY A 62 -2.89 8.10 -3.97
C GLY A 62 -2.33 6.84 -3.36
N TRP A 63 -2.92 6.44 -2.25
CA TRP A 63 -2.50 5.22 -1.55
C TRP A 63 -3.70 4.48 -0.98
N GLY A 64 -3.55 3.15 -0.90
CA GLY A 64 -4.47 2.28 -0.20
C GLY A 64 -3.93 1.90 1.18
N SER A 65 -4.32 0.73 1.67
CA SER A 65 -3.91 0.27 3.00
C SER A 65 -2.41 -0.02 3.08
N ASP A 66 -1.85 -0.71 2.07
CA ASP A 66 -0.47 -1.17 2.10
C ASP A 66 0.24 -0.98 0.75
N PHE A 67 -0.29 -0.15 -0.10
CA PHE A 67 0.25 0.14 -1.43
C PHE A 67 -0.01 1.58 -1.82
N PHE A 68 0.75 2.09 -2.78
CA PHE A 68 0.47 3.38 -3.39
C PHE A 68 0.69 3.31 -4.90
N VAL A 69 0.13 4.26 -5.61
CA VAL A 69 0.20 4.31 -7.08
C VAL A 69 0.73 5.66 -7.50
N ALA A 70 1.66 5.63 -8.45
CA ALA A 70 2.20 6.83 -9.06
C ALA A 70 2.20 6.69 -10.58
N LYS A 71 2.03 7.80 -11.27
CA LYS A 71 2.09 7.87 -12.72
C LYS A 71 3.47 8.29 -13.16
N TYR A 72 4.13 7.42 -13.93
CA TYR A 72 5.43 7.69 -14.52
C TYR A 72 5.30 7.56 -16.05
N TYR A 73 5.24 8.71 -16.73
CA TYR A 73 4.99 8.78 -18.17
C TYR A 73 3.70 8.04 -18.55
N SER A 74 3.79 6.99 -19.37
CA SER A 74 2.64 6.23 -19.85
C SER A 74 2.24 5.06 -18.95
N PHE A 75 2.83 4.95 -17.76
CA PHE A 75 2.59 3.85 -16.85
C PHE A 75 2.10 4.34 -15.49
N TYR A 76 1.20 3.57 -14.90
CA TYR A 76 0.94 3.58 -13.47
C TYR A 76 1.76 2.47 -12.84
N ARG A 77 2.54 2.80 -11.82
CA ARG A 77 3.27 1.82 -11.03
C ARG A 77 2.62 1.67 -9.67
N ILE A 78 2.39 0.42 -9.29
CA ILE A 78 1.88 0.07 -7.97
C ILE A 78 3.07 -0.32 -7.12
N TYR A 79 3.24 0.35 -5.97
CA TYR A 79 4.33 0.13 -5.02
C TYR A 79 3.78 -0.42 -3.72
N ASP A 80 4.55 -1.28 -3.05
CA ASP A 80 4.23 -1.64 -1.67
C ASP A 80 4.59 -0.47 -0.73
N ALA A 81 4.29 -0.65 0.57
CA ALA A 81 4.52 0.41 1.56
C ALA A 81 6.01 0.78 1.70
N LYS A 82 6.92 -0.11 1.37
CA LYS A 82 8.37 0.12 1.42
C LYS A 82 8.93 0.72 0.14
N GLY A 83 8.11 0.85 -0.90
CA GLY A 83 8.52 1.42 -2.18
C GLY A 83 9.02 0.43 -3.20
N LYS A 84 8.73 -0.84 -3.02
CA LYS A 84 9.01 -1.86 -4.03
C LYS A 84 7.91 -1.89 -5.07
N VAL A 85 8.27 -1.94 -6.36
CA VAL A 85 7.29 -2.04 -7.45
C VAL A 85 6.64 -3.42 -7.44
N LEU A 86 5.32 -3.44 -7.33
CA LEU A 86 4.52 -4.67 -7.41
C LEU A 86 4.06 -4.94 -8.83
N LYS A 87 3.63 -3.91 -9.54
CA LYS A 87 3.07 -4.03 -10.89
C LYS A 87 3.15 -2.69 -11.60
N ALA A 88 3.25 -2.75 -12.94
CA ALA A 88 3.08 -1.60 -13.81
C ALA A 88 1.88 -1.84 -14.71
N MET A 89 1.07 -0.80 -14.93
CA MET A 89 -0.10 -0.83 -15.79
C MET A 89 -0.02 0.29 -16.82
N ASN A 90 -0.50 0.05 -18.04
CA ASN A 90 -0.55 1.10 -19.06
C ASN A 90 -1.66 2.10 -18.72
N VAL A 91 -1.35 3.39 -18.77
CA VAL A 91 -2.35 4.44 -18.58
C VAL A 91 -3.48 4.33 -19.60
N SER A 92 -3.15 3.95 -20.82
CA SER A 92 -4.16 3.78 -21.89
C SER A 92 -5.19 2.68 -21.59
N ASP A 93 -4.80 1.64 -20.85
CA ASP A 93 -5.70 0.56 -20.44
C ASP A 93 -6.53 0.92 -19.22
N VAL A 94 -5.94 1.64 -18.30
CA VAL A 94 -6.55 1.96 -17.00
C VAL A 94 -7.45 3.20 -17.09
N GLY A 95 -6.99 4.21 -17.82
CA GLY A 95 -7.63 5.51 -17.84
C GLY A 95 -7.18 6.38 -16.69
N GLU A 96 -8.03 7.26 -16.20
CA GLU A 96 -7.74 8.17 -15.10
C GLU A 96 -8.05 7.50 -13.77
N ILE A 97 -7.10 7.51 -12.85
CA ILE A 97 -7.33 7.04 -11.49
C ILE A 97 -8.13 8.11 -10.74
N VAL A 98 -9.30 7.71 -10.23
CA VAL A 98 -10.21 8.61 -9.52
C VAL A 98 -10.25 8.35 -8.02
N GLY A 99 -9.71 7.24 -7.56
CA GLY A 99 -9.64 6.96 -6.13
C GLY A 99 -8.91 5.67 -5.82
N LEU A 100 -8.38 5.61 -4.60
CA LEU A 100 -7.80 4.41 -4.02
C LEU A 100 -8.41 4.21 -2.65
N SER A 101 -8.70 2.97 -2.29
CA SER A 101 -9.30 2.65 -0.99
C SER A 101 -9.01 1.21 -0.63
N GLY A 102 -8.55 0.98 0.61
CA GLY A 102 -8.28 -0.37 1.08
C GLY A 102 -7.30 -1.10 0.17
N ASN A 103 -7.80 -2.11 -0.55
CA ASN A 103 -7.02 -2.94 -1.47
C ASN A 103 -7.36 -2.68 -2.94
N THR A 104 -8.10 -1.60 -3.24
CA THR A 104 -8.61 -1.37 -4.59
C THR A 104 -8.20 -0.03 -5.17
N ILE A 105 -8.12 -0.01 -6.49
CA ILE A 105 -7.88 1.17 -7.31
C ILE A 105 -9.12 1.35 -8.20
N THR A 106 -9.69 2.54 -8.21
CA THR A 106 -10.82 2.88 -9.10
C THR A 106 -10.35 3.81 -10.18
N SER A 107 -10.65 3.48 -11.43
CA SER A 107 -10.30 4.32 -12.57
C SER A 107 -11.49 4.55 -13.49
N ARG A 108 -11.40 5.61 -14.27
CA ARG A 108 -12.41 5.95 -15.26
C ARG A 108 -11.78 6.07 -16.64
N LYS A 109 -12.39 5.38 -17.62
CA LYS A 109 -11.99 5.45 -19.01
C LYS A 109 -13.23 5.64 -19.86
N GLY A 110 -13.45 6.86 -20.38
CA GLY A 110 -14.66 7.21 -21.08
C GLY A 110 -15.88 7.06 -20.18
N SER A 111 -16.84 6.25 -20.62
CA SER A 111 -18.06 5.94 -19.87
C SER A 111 -17.93 4.72 -18.96
N TRP A 112 -16.72 4.21 -18.78
CA TRP A 112 -16.48 3.02 -17.97
C TRP A 112 -15.79 3.36 -16.67
N ILE A 113 -16.23 2.70 -15.58
CA ILE A 113 -15.54 2.70 -14.30
C ILE A 113 -14.99 1.29 -14.07
N PHE A 114 -13.69 1.22 -13.83
CA PHE A 114 -12.99 -0.02 -13.55
C PHE A 114 -12.54 -0.05 -12.10
N THR A 115 -12.61 -1.22 -11.48
CA THR A 115 -11.99 -1.49 -10.19
C THR A 115 -10.87 -2.50 -10.38
N TRP A 116 -9.69 -2.18 -9.84
CA TRP A 116 -8.48 -3.00 -9.94
C TRP A 116 -8.01 -3.37 -8.54
N ASN A 117 -7.36 -4.51 -8.41
CA ASN A 117 -6.65 -4.80 -7.17
C ASN A 117 -5.21 -4.28 -7.23
N LYS A 118 -4.49 -4.39 -6.11
CA LYS A 118 -3.09 -3.93 -6.02
C LYS A 118 -2.10 -4.76 -6.84
N ASP A 119 -2.53 -5.91 -7.36
CA ASP A 119 -1.72 -6.72 -8.28
C ASP A 119 -1.96 -6.34 -9.75
N GLY A 120 -2.77 -5.31 -9.99
CA GLY A 120 -3.05 -4.81 -11.32
C GLY A 120 -4.09 -5.62 -12.08
N LYS A 121 -4.88 -6.42 -11.38
CA LYS A 121 -5.94 -7.23 -11.99
C LYS A 121 -7.27 -6.48 -11.93
N LYS A 122 -7.96 -6.42 -13.06
CA LYS A 122 -9.30 -5.81 -13.14
C LYS A 122 -10.32 -6.72 -12.43
N LEU A 123 -10.97 -6.18 -11.41
CA LEU A 123 -11.98 -6.89 -10.63
C LEU A 123 -13.38 -6.67 -11.17
N SER A 124 -13.68 -5.48 -11.68
CA SER A 124 -15.00 -5.14 -12.20
C SER A 124 -14.92 -4.02 -13.23
N ALA A 125 -15.95 -3.96 -14.04
CA ALA A 125 -16.17 -2.88 -15.00
C ALA A 125 -17.67 -2.58 -15.05
N ARG A 126 -18.04 -1.29 -14.99
CA ARG A 126 -19.42 -0.87 -15.13
C ARG A 126 -19.52 0.37 -16.00
N SER A 127 -20.60 0.47 -16.75
CA SER A 127 -20.88 1.63 -17.57
C SER A 127 -21.52 2.73 -16.71
N VAL A 128 -21.11 3.96 -16.97
CA VAL A 128 -21.68 5.15 -16.32
C VAL A 128 -22.44 5.94 -17.37
N ASN A 129 -23.75 5.89 -17.28
CA ASN A 129 -24.63 6.68 -18.16
C ASN A 129 -25.39 7.71 -17.36
#